data_fdf2a86f5656486fe2a483165c43917f
#
_entry.id   fdf2a86f5656486fe2a483165c43917f
#
_cell.length_a   1.000
_cell.length_b   1.000
_cell.length_c   1.000
_cell.angle_alpha   90.00
_cell.angle_beta   90.00
_cell.angle_gamma   90.00
#
_symmetry.space_group_name_H-M   'P 1'
#
loop_
_entity.id
_entity.type
_entity.pdbx_description
1 polymer ?
#
loop_
_entity_poly.entity_id
_entity_poly.type
_entity_poly.pdbx_seq_one_letter_code
_entity_poly.pdbx_strand_id
1 'polypeptide(L)'
;CQLLLALRPENCGTFFFENGLLPDTTTLDPKGVNYRNSVPRDAAFYRSYRAPDGAAEARSQLIPRQPRNKDLEPVSLPERYVFIPFQDDRDTQVRLFSPWVGDMRQLFALGKRLAVESGLTVVFKEHPSSRESYPDLHAEAHDKLLFANGNPTQELIQNCEFVVTINSTVGLESLLLGKPVMTLGQAFFNIPGLVVHADSANELLESARGFPNWPLEDEVRHGFLRYLAAEYCIQGAWRDADRAQLQRVARRMLALTGSA
;
A
#
# COMPACT_ATOMS: atom_id res chain seq x y z
N CYS A 1 -20.02 3.74 -4.51
CA CYS A 1 -20.15 4.12 -3.07
C CYS A 1 -20.85 5.47 -2.86
N GLN A 2 -20.55 6.54 -3.60
CA GLN A 2 -21.21 7.85 -3.42
C GLN A 2 -22.72 7.79 -3.67
N LEU A 3 -23.20 7.05 -4.66
CA LEU A 3 -24.63 6.86 -4.93
C LEU A 3 -25.34 6.16 -3.77
N LEU A 4 -24.75 5.13 -3.19
CA LEU A 4 -25.30 4.43 -2.03
C LEU A 4 -25.37 5.33 -0.79
N LEU A 5 -24.38 6.18 -0.58
CA LEU A 5 -24.38 7.16 0.50
C LEU A 5 -25.45 8.24 0.32
N ALA A 6 -25.69 8.67 -0.93
CA ALA A 6 -26.71 9.67 -1.25
C ALA A 6 -28.15 9.11 -1.13
N LEU A 7 -28.34 7.80 -1.34
CA LEU A 7 -29.64 7.15 -1.32
C LEU A 7 -29.98 6.46 0.01
N ARG A 8 -29.05 6.47 0.99
CA ARG A 8 -29.31 5.83 2.28
C ARG A 8 -30.41 6.56 3.07
N PRO A 9 -31.25 5.84 3.83
CA PRO A 9 -32.15 6.45 4.82
C PRO A 9 -31.38 7.25 5.87
N GLU A 10 -31.93 8.35 6.37
CA GLU A 10 -31.26 9.28 7.31
C GLU A 10 -30.73 8.61 8.59
N ASN A 11 -31.35 7.54 9.05
CA ASN A 11 -30.98 6.82 10.27
C ASN A 11 -30.26 5.49 10.03
N CYS A 12 -29.71 5.24 8.83
CA CYS A 12 -28.97 4.01 8.53
C CYS A 12 -27.46 4.19 8.71
N GLY A 13 -26.85 3.41 9.59
CA GLY A 13 -25.40 3.23 9.66
C GLY A 13 -24.89 2.57 8.38
N THR A 14 -23.72 3.00 7.91
CA THR A 14 -23.07 2.41 6.73
C THR A 14 -21.72 1.85 7.13
N PHE A 15 -21.42 0.63 6.68
CA PHE A 15 -20.10 0.03 6.80
C PHE A 15 -19.51 -0.26 5.42
N PHE A 16 -18.23 -0.05 5.30
CA PHE A 16 -17.46 -0.36 4.11
C PHE A 16 -16.65 -1.63 4.37
N PHE A 17 -16.85 -2.61 3.51
CA PHE A 17 -16.27 -3.93 3.63
C PHE A 17 -15.30 -4.18 2.49
N GLU A 18 -14.06 -4.60 2.79
CA GLU A 18 -12.99 -4.82 1.81
C GLU A 18 -12.03 -5.91 2.29
N ASN A 19 -11.16 -6.38 1.38
CA ASN A 19 -10.00 -7.17 1.78
C ASN A 19 -9.22 -6.45 2.88
N GLY A 20 -8.65 -7.20 3.81
CA GLY A 20 -7.88 -6.64 4.91
C GLY A 20 -6.61 -5.91 4.44
N LEU A 21 -6.17 -4.98 5.26
CA LEU A 21 -4.93 -4.24 5.05
C LEU A 21 -3.68 -5.08 5.34
N LEU A 22 -3.84 -6.14 6.13
CA LEU A 22 -2.81 -7.13 6.42
C LEU A 22 -3.14 -8.47 5.76
N PRO A 23 -2.13 -9.34 5.52
CA PRO A 23 -2.36 -10.68 4.96
C PRO A 23 -3.40 -11.48 5.77
N ASP A 24 -4.27 -12.21 5.07
CA ASP A 24 -5.31 -13.05 5.65
C ASP A 24 -6.24 -12.31 6.64
N THR A 25 -6.64 -11.09 6.30
CA THR A 25 -7.55 -10.29 7.12
C THR A 25 -8.68 -9.69 6.28
N THR A 26 -9.67 -9.16 6.97
CA THR A 26 -10.81 -8.43 6.42
C THR A 26 -10.90 -7.05 7.06
N THR A 27 -11.28 -6.04 6.29
CA THR A 27 -11.55 -4.68 6.77
C THR A 27 -13.03 -4.41 6.83
N LEU A 28 -13.48 -3.83 7.93
CA LEU A 28 -14.81 -3.25 8.12
C LEU A 28 -14.66 -1.87 8.73
N ASP A 29 -15.08 -0.83 8.01
CA ASP A 29 -14.84 0.55 8.41
C ASP A 29 -16.12 1.39 8.30
N PRO A 30 -16.47 2.24 9.29
CA PRO A 30 -17.66 3.08 9.25
C PRO A 30 -17.50 4.34 8.38
N LYS A 31 -16.27 4.74 8.02
CA LYS A 31 -16.00 5.96 7.24
C LYS A 31 -15.69 5.68 5.77
N GLY A 32 -15.00 4.60 5.48
CA GLY A 32 -14.60 4.27 4.11
C GLY A 32 -13.54 3.21 4.01
N VAL A 33 -13.02 3.00 2.81
CA VAL A 33 -11.90 2.11 2.52
C VAL A 33 -10.70 2.91 2.00
N ASN A 34 -9.52 2.32 2.05
CA ASN A 34 -8.27 2.92 1.58
C ASN A 34 -8.04 4.32 2.20
N TYR A 35 -7.82 5.37 1.39
CA TYR A 35 -7.56 6.71 1.92
C TYR A 35 -8.65 7.24 2.85
N ARG A 36 -9.91 6.86 2.63
CA ARG A 36 -11.05 7.34 3.45
C ARG A 36 -11.33 6.53 4.70
N ASN A 37 -10.50 5.55 5.03
CA ASN A 37 -10.70 4.73 6.22
C ASN A 37 -10.53 5.53 7.53
N SER A 38 -10.97 4.92 8.65
CA SER A 38 -10.93 5.52 9.97
C SER A 38 -9.62 5.32 10.72
N VAL A 39 -8.61 4.71 10.11
CA VAL A 39 -7.28 4.51 10.72
C VAL A 39 -6.70 5.86 11.17
N PRO A 40 -6.25 6.02 12.42
CA PRO A 40 -5.63 7.24 12.91
C PRO A 40 -4.44 7.70 12.06
N ARG A 41 -4.31 9.02 11.87
CA ARG A 41 -3.23 9.63 11.07
C ARG A 41 -2.16 10.32 11.94
N ASP A 42 -2.15 10.04 13.22
CA ASP A 42 -1.27 10.69 14.19
C ASP A 42 -0.10 9.80 14.59
N ALA A 43 1.12 10.26 14.34
CA ALA A 43 2.34 9.57 14.74
C ALA A 43 2.47 9.41 16.26
N ALA A 44 2.02 10.42 17.05
CA ALA A 44 2.08 10.36 18.51
C ALA A 44 1.21 9.23 19.06
N PHE A 45 0.05 8.99 18.43
CA PHE A 45 -0.80 7.85 18.75
C PHE A 45 -0.03 6.54 18.64
N TYR A 46 0.70 6.33 17.55
CA TYR A 46 1.42 5.07 17.29
C TYR A 46 2.67 4.90 18.15
N ARG A 47 3.38 5.98 18.48
CA ARG A 47 4.51 5.89 19.43
C ARG A 47 4.07 5.39 20.81
N SER A 48 2.89 5.78 21.25
CA SER A 48 2.33 5.39 22.55
C SER A 48 1.48 4.12 22.51
N TYR A 49 1.10 3.63 21.32
CA TYR A 49 0.18 2.51 21.20
C TYR A 49 0.73 1.23 21.82
N ARG A 50 -0.07 0.60 22.64
CA ARG A 50 0.20 -0.73 23.23
C ARG A 50 -0.97 -1.63 22.91
N ALA A 51 -0.70 -2.73 22.22
CA ALA A 51 -1.72 -3.72 21.93
C ALA A 51 -2.20 -4.40 23.23
N PRO A 52 -3.48 -4.78 23.33
CA PRO A 52 -3.96 -5.62 24.43
C PRO A 52 -3.20 -6.94 24.53
N ASP A 53 -3.13 -7.51 25.72
CA ASP A 53 -2.50 -8.83 25.94
C ASP A 53 -3.20 -9.90 25.08
N GLY A 54 -2.41 -10.72 24.41
CA GLY A 54 -2.92 -11.75 23.51
C GLY A 54 -3.49 -11.25 22.18
N ALA A 55 -3.28 -9.97 21.84
CA ALA A 55 -3.71 -9.42 20.56
C ALA A 55 -2.97 -10.10 19.39
N ALA A 56 -3.62 -10.10 18.21
CA ALA A 56 -3.02 -10.61 16.99
C ALA A 56 -1.79 -9.78 16.59
N GLU A 57 -0.78 -10.46 16.07
CA GLU A 57 0.41 -9.81 15.51
C GLU A 57 0.33 -9.72 13.98
N ALA A 58 0.96 -8.71 13.42
CA ALA A 58 1.10 -8.56 11.98
C ALA A 58 2.08 -9.61 11.43
N ARG A 59 1.60 -10.45 10.50
CA ARG A 59 2.45 -11.46 9.85
C ARG A 59 3.28 -10.81 8.76
N SER A 60 4.58 -11.06 8.74
CA SER A 60 5.50 -10.53 7.71
C SER A 60 5.52 -11.35 6.41
N GLN A 61 4.74 -12.42 6.31
CA GLN A 61 4.63 -13.22 5.09
C GLN A 61 3.49 -12.69 4.23
N LEU A 62 3.82 -12.22 3.03
CA LEU A 62 2.82 -11.78 2.06
C LEU A 62 2.11 -12.95 1.40
N ILE A 63 0.86 -12.74 1.01
CA ILE A 63 0.13 -13.70 0.18
C ILE A 63 0.48 -13.41 -1.29
N PRO A 64 1.11 -14.36 -2.01
CA PRO A 64 1.46 -14.15 -3.41
C PRO A 64 0.23 -13.87 -4.26
N ARG A 65 0.25 -12.78 -5.00
CA ARG A 65 -0.78 -12.49 -6.01
C ARG A 65 -0.44 -13.24 -7.29
N GLN A 66 -1.38 -14.03 -7.77
CA GLN A 66 -1.22 -14.74 -9.05
C GLN A 66 -1.22 -13.72 -10.20
N PRO A 67 -0.16 -13.61 -11.01
CA PRO A 67 -0.17 -12.79 -12.21
C PRO A 67 -1.16 -13.38 -13.23
N ARG A 68 -1.77 -12.51 -14.04
CA ARG A 68 -2.63 -12.97 -15.14
C ARG A 68 -1.85 -13.75 -16.19
N ASN A 69 -0.66 -13.28 -16.51
CA ASN A 69 0.26 -13.97 -17.39
C ASN A 69 1.23 -14.79 -16.52
N LYS A 70 1.06 -16.12 -16.54
CA LYS A 70 1.87 -17.06 -15.77
C LYS A 70 3.21 -17.41 -16.42
N ASP A 71 3.40 -16.98 -17.68
CA ASP A 71 4.56 -17.35 -18.51
C ASP A 71 5.69 -16.31 -18.48
N LEU A 72 5.60 -15.30 -17.57
CA LEU A 72 6.64 -14.30 -17.43
C LEU A 72 7.78 -14.82 -16.56
N GLU A 73 8.94 -14.99 -17.18
CA GLU A 73 10.15 -15.38 -16.47
C GLU A 73 10.67 -14.25 -15.56
N PRO A 74 11.17 -14.57 -14.37
CA PRO A 74 11.85 -13.61 -13.52
C PRO A 74 13.11 -13.07 -14.20
N VAL A 75 13.38 -11.78 -14.01
CA VAL A 75 14.62 -11.14 -14.44
C VAL A 75 15.64 -11.09 -13.31
N SER A 76 16.93 -11.06 -13.66
CA SER A 76 18.00 -10.83 -12.69
C SER A 76 17.90 -9.42 -12.14
N LEU A 77 17.84 -9.28 -10.82
CA LEU A 77 17.73 -7.99 -10.14
C LEU A 77 19.12 -7.38 -9.90
N PRO A 78 19.27 -6.06 -10.02
CA PRO A 78 20.51 -5.37 -9.63
C PRO A 78 20.68 -5.41 -8.10
N GLU A 79 21.91 -5.25 -7.65
CA GLU A 79 22.23 -5.26 -6.22
C GLU A 79 21.54 -4.10 -5.46
N ARG A 80 21.43 -2.94 -6.08
CA ARG A 80 20.81 -1.75 -5.50
C ARG A 80 19.80 -1.13 -6.46
N TYR A 81 18.56 -1.03 -6.02
CA TYR A 81 17.49 -0.46 -6.83
C TYR A 81 16.35 0.14 -6.00
N VAL A 82 15.60 1.02 -6.63
CA VAL A 82 14.32 1.53 -6.15
C VAL A 82 13.21 0.71 -6.80
N PHE A 83 12.25 0.25 -6.02
CA PHE A 83 11.09 -0.47 -6.54
C PHE A 83 9.88 0.46 -6.72
N ILE A 84 9.31 0.49 -7.92
CA ILE A 84 8.13 1.28 -8.27
C ILE A 84 7.03 0.35 -8.80
N PRO A 85 6.10 -0.11 -7.96
CA PRO A 85 4.96 -0.89 -8.41
C PRO A 85 3.95 -0.01 -9.17
N PHE A 86 3.54 -0.45 -10.35
CA PHE A 86 2.41 0.15 -11.06
C PHE A 86 1.09 -0.21 -10.39
N GLN A 87 0.13 0.70 -10.51
CA GLN A 87 -1.27 0.50 -10.12
C GLN A 87 -2.14 0.37 -11.38
N ASP A 88 -3.42 0.13 -11.21
CA ASP A 88 -4.36 0.20 -12.34
C ASP A 88 -4.77 1.66 -12.56
N ASP A 89 -4.56 2.21 -13.77
CA ASP A 89 -4.92 3.58 -14.13
C ASP A 89 -6.42 3.86 -13.96
N ARG A 90 -7.24 2.81 -13.91
CA ARG A 90 -8.68 2.90 -13.70
C ARG A 90 -9.09 2.81 -12.23
N ASP A 91 -8.15 2.51 -11.34
CA ASP A 91 -8.44 2.43 -9.91
C ASP A 91 -8.84 3.82 -9.37
N THR A 92 -9.87 3.83 -8.55
CA THR A 92 -10.31 5.05 -7.84
C THR A 92 -9.21 5.63 -6.95
N GLN A 93 -8.26 4.82 -6.47
CA GLN A 93 -7.10 5.30 -5.71
C GLN A 93 -6.21 6.22 -6.55
N VAL A 94 -5.96 5.87 -7.82
CA VAL A 94 -5.22 6.73 -8.74
C VAL A 94 -6.06 7.94 -9.13
N ARG A 95 -7.33 7.72 -9.55
CA ARG A 95 -8.18 8.78 -10.10
C ARG A 95 -8.64 9.84 -9.10
N LEU A 96 -8.87 9.48 -7.84
CA LEU A 96 -9.43 10.37 -6.82
C LEU A 96 -8.42 10.82 -5.78
N PHE A 97 -7.35 10.04 -5.57
CA PHE A 97 -6.41 10.23 -4.48
C PHE A 97 -4.96 10.35 -4.94
N SER A 98 -4.74 10.69 -6.20
CA SER A 98 -3.44 11.02 -6.77
C SER A 98 -3.48 12.43 -7.35
N PRO A 99 -3.15 13.48 -6.57
CA PRO A 99 -3.36 14.88 -6.98
C PRO A 99 -2.48 15.31 -8.16
N TRP A 100 -1.32 14.70 -8.36
CA TRP A 100 -0.33 15.14 -9.32
C TRP A 100 0.30 14.04 -10.20
N VAL A 101 0.10 12.76 -9.89
CA VAL A 101 0.49 11.63 -10.73
C VAL A 101 -0.76 10.97 -11.28
N GLY A 102 -1.15 11.29 -12.50
CA GLY A 102 -2.44 10.90 -13.06
C GLY A 102 -2.52 9.48 -13.62
N ASP A 103 -1.36 8.90 -14.01
CA ASP A 103 -1.28 7.59 -14.65
C ASP A 103 0.09 6.93 -14.52
N MET A 104 0.21 5.69 -14.98
CA MET A 104 1.45 4.92 -14.90
C MET A 104 2.54 5.42 -15.85
N ARG A 105 2.20 6.11 -16.94
CA ARG A 105 3.20 6.73 -17.82
C ARG A 105 3.89 7.92 -17.15
N GLN A 106 3.11 8.73 -16.42
CA GLN A 106 3.69 9.79 -15.58
C GLN A 106 4.55 9.21 -14.46
N LEU A 107 4.10 8.12 -13.79
CA LEU A 107 4.89 7.43 -12.78
C LEU A 107 6.21 6.88 -13.35
N PHE A 108 6.17 6.30 -14.56
CA PHE A 108 7.37 5.84 -15.26
C PHE A 108 8.33 6.99 -15.58
N ALA A 109 7.81 8.11 -16.09
CA ALA A 109 8.62 9.29 -16.36
C ALA A 109 9.32 9.85 -15.11
N LEU A 110 8.65 9.79 -13.95
CA LEU A 110 9.24 10.12 -12.65
C LEU A 110 10.34 9.13 -12.26
N GLY A 111 10.14 7.84 -12.49
CA GLY A 111 11.16 6.81 -12.26
C GLY A 111 12.38 7.00 -13.15
N LYS A 112 12.22 7.40 -14.42
CA LYS A 112 13.34 7.77 -15.30
C LYS A 112 14.17 8.92 -14.72
N ARG A 113 13.49 9.98 -14.26
CA ARG A 113 14.17 11.11 -13.62
C ARG A 113 14.89 10.66 -12.34
N LEU A 114 14.24 9.84 -11.53
CA LEU A 114 14.83 9.29 -10.32
C LEU A 114 16.10 8.48 -10.62
N ALA A 115 16.10 7.62 -11.64
CA ALA A 115 17.27 6.84 -12.03
C ALA A 115 18.45 7.73 -12.44
N VAL A 116 18.19 8.79 -13.21
CA VAL A 116 19.23 9.75 -13.63
C VAL A 116 19.81 10.51 -12.43
N GLU A 117 18.95 11.01 -11.56
CA GLU A 117 19.35 11.90 -10.46
C GLU A 117 20.00 11.15 -9.27
N SER A 118 19.53 9.93 -8.97
CA SER A 118 20.07 9.12 -7.87
C SER A 118 21.20 8.19 -8.29
N GLY A 119 21.33 7.89 -9.58
CA GLY A 119 22.23 6.86 -10.11
C GLY A 119 21.80 5.42 -9.79
N LEU A 120 20.71 5.22 -9.06
CA LEU A 120 20.15 3.90 -8.74
C LEU A 120 19.40 3.34 -9.95
N THR A 121 19.35 2.02 -10.06
CA THR A 121 18.43 1.37 -11.00
C THR A 121 17.01 1.48 -10.46
N VAL A 122 16.05 1.72 -11.35
CA VAL A 122 14.62 1.68 -11.01
C VAL A 122 14.01 0.41 -11.60
N VAL A 123 13.35 -0.35 -10.73
CA VAL A 123 12.67 -1.60 -11.09
C VAL A 123 11.16 -1.36 -11.01
N PHE A 124 10.49 -1.55 -12.14
CA PHE A 124 9.03 -1.47 -12.23
C PHE A 124 8.40 -2.86 -12.21
N LYS A 125 7.18 -2.94 -11.75
CA LYS A 125 6.32 -4.12 -11.91
C LYS A 125 4.91 -3.68 -12.20
N GLU A 126 4.34 -4.19 -13.29
CA GLU A 126 2.95 -3.92 -13.64
C GLU A 126 1.97 -4.55 -12.65
N HIS A 127 0.82 -3.91 -12.52
CA HIS A 127 -0.23 -4.43 -11.65
C HIS A 127 -0.82 -5.72 -12.24
N PRO A 128 -0.85 -6.84 -11.47
CA PRO A 128 -1.21 -8.16 -12.00
C PRO A 128 -2.64 -8.24 -12.56
N SER A 129 -3.53 -7.34 -12.16
CA SER A 129 -4.92 -7.29 -12.65
C SER A 129 -5.18 -6.16 -13.66
N SER A 130 -4.20 -5.31 -13.97
CA SER A 130 -4.38 -4.24 -14.95
C SER A 130 -4.77 -4.81 -16.31
N ARG A 131 -5.66 -4.12 -17.01
CA ARG A 131 -6.02 -4.42 -18.40
C ARG A 131 -5.23 -3.57 -19.40
N GLU A 132 -4.53 -2.54 -18.89
CA GLU A 132 -3.63 -1.74 -19.70
C GLU A 132 -2.32 -2.51 -19.94
N SER A 133 -1.73 -2.27 -21.08
CA SER A 133 -0.38 -2.73 -21.43
C SER A 133 0.47 -1.53 -21.82
N TYR A 134 1.75 -1.64 -21.60
CA TYR A 134 2.69 -0.52 -21.76
C TYR A 134 3.87 -0.90 -22.68
N PRO A 135 3.63 -1.34 -23.95
CA PRO A 135 4.71 -1.73 -24.86
C PRO A 135 5.64 -0.56 -25.19
N ASP A 136 5.11 0.66 -25.17
CA ASP A 136 5.87 1.90 -25.31
C ASP A 136 6.89 2.08 -24.17
N LEU A 137 6.50 1.80 -22.92
CA LEU A 137 7.40 1.89 -21.77
C LEU A 137 8.42 0.75 -21.73
N HIS A 138 8.01 -0.45 -22.13
CA HIS A 138 8.94 -1.57 -22.27
C HIS A 138 10.02 -1.31 -23.34
N ALA A 139 9.69 -0.60 -24.41
CA ALA A 139 10.65 -0.22 -25.43
C ALA A 139 11.71 0.77 -24.93
N GLU A 140 11.44 1.49 -23.84
CA GLU A 140 12.40 2.39 -23.17
C GLU A 140 13.21 1.68 -22.07
N ALA A 141 12.96 0.39 -21.78
CA ALA A 141 13.68 -0.36 -20.75
C ALA A 141 15.17 -0.53 -21.13
N HIS A 142 16.04 -0.42 -20.15
CA HIS A 142 17.49 -0.61 -20.27
C HIS A 142 18.04 -0.98 -18.87
N ASP A 143 19.37 -1.10 -18.74
CA ASP A 143 20.07 -1.54 -17.52
C ASP A 143 19.77 -0.71 -16.25
N LYS A 144 19.29 0.54 -16.40
CA LYS A 144 18.86 1.39 -15.28
C LYS A 144 17.35 1.51 -15.13
N LEU A 145 16.57 0.95 -16.04
CA LEU A 145 15.09 0.97 -16.04
C LEU A 145 14.56 -0.42 -16.40
N LEU A 146 14.25 -1.24 -15.41
CA LEU A 146 13.89 -2.63 -15.60
C LEU A 146 12.40 -2.87 -15.31
N PHE A 147 11.77 -3.75 -16.09
CA PHE A 147 10.48 -4.34 -15.74
C PHE A 147 10.69 -5.76 -15.20
N ALA A 148 10.26 -5.99 -13.96
CA ALA A 148 10.40 -7.26 -13.25
C ALA A 148 9.03 -7.94 -13.04
N ASN A 149 8.24 -8.05 -14.11
CA ASN A 149 6.87 -8.56 -14.07
C ASN A 149 6.79 -10.02 -13.61
N GLY A 150 7.81 -10.85 -13.92
CA GLY A 150 7.92 -12.25 -13.50
C GLY A 150 8.39 -12.46 -12.07
N ASN A 151 9.06 -11.48 -11.46
CA ASN A 151 9.57 -11.63 -10.09
C ASN A 151 8.45 -11.52 -9.05
N PRO A 152 8.49 -12.29 -7.95
CA PRO A 152 7.56 -12.12 -6.83
C PRO A 152 7.63 -10.71 -6.21
N THR A 153 6.49 -10.10 -5.92
CA THR A 153 6.45 -8.76 -5.32
C THR A 153 7.19 -8.71 -3.98
N GLN A 154 7.09 -9.77 -3.18
CA GLN A 154 7.82 -9.86 -1.90
C GLN A 154 9.34 -9.81 -2.11
N GLU A 155 9.87 -10.50 -3.10
CA GLU A 155 11.30 -10.47 -3.46
C GLU A 155 11.73 -9.06 -3.86
N LEU A 156 10.93 -8.39 -4.72
CA LEU A 156 11.20 -7.01 -5.15
C LEU A 156 11.22 -6.02 -3.98
N ILE A 157 10.33 -6.18 -3.02
CA ILE A 157 10.31 -5.35 -1.82
C ILE A 157 11.53 -5.68 -0.93
N GLN A 158 11.80 -6.96 -0.66
CA GLN A 158 12.85 -7.35 0.28
C GLN A 158 14.26 -6.92 -0.16
N ASN A 159 14.50 -6.84 -1.46
CA ASN A 159 15.84 -6.56 -2.01
C ASN A 159 16.01 -5.10 -2.45
N CYS A 160 14.95 -4.27 -2.51
CA CYS A 160 15.10 -2.86 -2.87
C CYS A 160 15.70 -2.02 -1.74
N GLU A 161 16.24 -0.86 -2.09
CA GLU A 161 16.63 0.18 -1.13
C GLU A 161 15.39 0.80 -0.48
N PHE A 162 14.44 1.23 -1.28
CA PHE A 162 13.14 1.76 -0.86
C PHE A 162 12.09 1.58 -1.96
N VAL A 163 10.84 1.75 -1.58
CA VAL A 163 9.70 1.66 -2.49
C VAL A 163 9.13 3.05 -2.74
N VAL A 164 8.85 3.38 -4.01
CA VAL A 164 8.08 4.58 -4.38
C VAL A 164 6.74 4.14 -4.94
N THR A 165 5.65 4.65 -4.39
CA THR A 165 4.30 4.30 -4.85
C THR A 165 3.38 5.51 -4.80
N ILE A 166 2.34 5.54 -5.61
CA ILE A 166 1.32 6.59 -5.47
C ILE A 166 0.64 6.43 -4.10
N ASN A 167 -0.15 5.38 -3.93
CA ASN A 167 -0.88 5.08 -2.69
C ASN A 167 -1.27 3.59 -2.60
N SER A 168 -0.50 2.73 -3.27
CA SER A 168 -0.75 1.29 -3.33
C SER A 168 -0.62 0.62 -1.97
N THR A 169 -1.37 -0.47 -1.78
CA THR A 169 -1.17 -1.40 -0.67
C THR A 169 0.21 -2.08 -0.68
N VAL A 170 0.94 -2.06 -1.81
CA VAL A 170 2.36 -2.47 -1.85
C VAL A 170 3.22 -1.62 -0.91
N GLY A 171 2.88 -0.33 -0.70
CA GLY A 171 3.52 0.50 0.32
C GLY A 171 3.32 -0.06 1.73
N LEU A 172 2.10 -0.51 2.06
CA LEU A 172 1.83 -1.16 3.33
C LEU A 172 2.54 -2.52 3.47
N GLU A 173 2.58 -3.32 2.40
CA GLU A 173 3.35 -4.55 2.33
C GLU A 173 4.85 -4.30 2.57
N SER A 174 5.36 -3.17 2.07
CA SER A 174 6.75 -2.74 2.28
C SER A 174 7.03 -2.36 3.74
N LEU A 175 6.11 -1.63 4.38
CA LEU A 175 6.19 -1.33 5.81
C LEU A 175 6.19 -2.60 6.66
N LEU A 176 5.39 -3.61 6.29
CA LEU A 176 5.31 -4.91 6.96
C LEU A 176 6.64 -5.68 6.84
N LEU A 177 7.34 -5.54 5.71
CA LEU A 177 8.64 -6.13 5.46
C LEU A 177 9.82 -5.26 5.94
N GLY A 178 9.54 -4.15 6.63
CA GLY A 178 10.57 -3.26 7.21
C GLY A 178 11.29 -2.38 6.19
N LYS A 179 10.72 -2.17 5.00
CA LYS A 179 11.33 -1.35 3.97
C LYS A 179 10.83 0.10 3.99
N PRO A 180 11.72 1.07 3.76
CA PRO A 180 11.35 2.47 3.62
C PRO A 180 10.40 2.68 2.44
N VAL A 181 9.42 3.57 2.62
CA VAL A 181 8.40 3.88 1.62
C VAL A 181 8.31 5.38 1.39
N MET A 182 8.25 5.75 0.10
CA MET A 182 7.86 7.09 -0.34
C MET A 182 6.52 7.01 -1.06
N THR A 183 5.60 7.87 -0.69
CA THR A 183 4.28 8.00 -1.32
C THR A 183 4.20 9.27 -2.16
N LEU A 184 3.47 9.21 -3.29
CA LEU A 184 3.27 10.34 -4.19
C LEU A 184 1.80 10.80 -4.24
N GLY A 185 0.91 10.06 -3.62
CA GLY A 185 -0.52 10.33 -3.56
C GLY A 185 -1.05 10.26 -2.14
N GLN A 186 -2.33 10.47 -2.01
CA GLN A 186 -3.03 10.41 -0.73
C GLN A 186 -3.19 8.95 -0.29
N ALA A 187 -2.34 8.51 0.63
CA ALA A 187 -2.41 7.21 1.27
C ALA A 187 -2.86 7.36 2.74
N PHE A 188 -3.61 6.41 3.25
CA PHE A 188 -4.03 6.45 4.66
C PHE A 188 -2.86 6.28 5.63
N PHE A 189 -1.75 5.80 5.16
CA PHE A 189 -0.50 5.63 5.89
C PHE A 189 0.53 6.77 5.65
N ASN A 190 0.11 7.90 5.05
CA ASN A 190 0.93 9.12 5.01
C ASN A 190 1.00 9.74 6.41
N ILE A 191 1.84 9.17 7.24
CA ILE A 191 2.02 9.55 8.64
C ILE A 191 3.49 9.93 8.83
N PRO A 192 3.79 11.10 9.41
CA PRO A 192 5.16 11.49 9.72
C PRO A 192 5.87 10.42 10.57
N GLY A 193 7.11 10.10 10.22
CA GLY A 193 7.86 9.02 10.86
C GLY A 193 7.56 7.60 10.33
N LEU A 194 6.45 7.41 9.62
CA LEU A 194 6.10 6.12 9.00
C LEU A 194 6.56 6.02 7.55
N VAL A 195 6.32 7.04 6.76
CA VAL A 195 6.70 7.15 5.35
C VAL A 195 7.22 8.55 5.05
N VAL A 196 7.94 8.67 3.93
CA VAL A 196 8.19 9.96 3.29
C VAL A 196 7.09 10.23 2.28
N HIS A 197 6.59 11.45 2.20
CA HIS A 197 5.59 11.86 1.23
C HIS A 197 6.15 12.98 0.35
N ALA A 198 5.86 12.93 -0.95
CA ALA A 198 6.25 13.95 -1.91
C ALA A 198 5.02 14.42 -2.70
N ASP A 199 4.74 15.72 -2.65
CA ASP A 199 3.63 16.38 -3.34
C ASP A 199 4.03 16.92 -4.72
N SER A 200 5.26 16.72 -5.13
CA SER A 200 5.79 17.16 -6.42
C SER A 200 6.97 16.31 -6.89
N ALA A 201 7.29 16.42 -8.19
CA ALA A 201 8.45 15.77 -8.77
C ALA A 201 9.79 16.27 -8.16
N ASN A 202 9.86 17.54 -7.76
CA ASN A 202 11.05 18.09 -7.14
C ASN A 202 11.24 17.53 -5.73
N GLU A 203 10.18 17.45 -4.93
CA GLU A 203 10.23 16.84 -3.60
C GLU A 203 10.56 15.34 -3.65
N LEU A 204 10.04 14.61 -4.66
CA LEU A 204 10.43 13.21 -4.88
C LEU A 204 11.94 13.08 -5.06
N LEU A 205 12.54 13.89 -5.95
CA LEU A 205 13.96 13.82 -6.26
C LEU A 205 14.83 14.29 -5.08
N GLU A 206 14.41 15.35 -4.38
CA GLU A 206 15.09 15.84 -3.19
C GLU A 206 15.05 14.80 -2.06
N SER A 207 13.90 14.23 -1.78
CA SER A 207 13.76 13.16 -0.81
C SER A 207 14.60 11.93 -1.16
N ALA A 208 14.63 11.54 -2.44
CA ALA A 208 15.44 10.40 -2.87
C ALA A 208 16.95 10.64 -2.67
N ARG A 209 17.44 11.87 -2.89
CA ARG A 209 18.84 12.24 -2.57
C ARG A 209 19.12 12.18 -1.08
N GLY A 210 18.12 12.44 -0.23
CA GLY A 210 18.23 12.37 1.23
C GLY A 210 18.32 10.94 1.78
N PHE A 211 17.99 9.91 1.00
CA PHE A 211 18.10 8.52 1.43
C PHE A 211 19.58 8.15 1.68
N PRO A 212 19.92 7.39 2.76
CA PRO A 212 19.02 6.70 3.71
C PRO A 212 18.61 7.52 4.95
N ASN A 213 18.93 8.80 5.00
CA ASN A 213 18.71 9.64 6.21
C ASN A 213 17.26 10.18 6.31
N TRP A 214 16.28 9.39 5.91
CA TRP A 214 14.88 9.76 6.05
C TRP A 214 14.45 9.79 7.52
N PRO A 215 13.55 10.71 7.91
CA PRO A 215 13.09 10.85 9.29
C PRO A 215 12.04 9.77 9.63
N LEU A 216 12.41 8.50 9.46
CA LEU A 216 11.55 7.34 9.76
C LEU A 216 11.79 6.88 11.21
N GLU A 217 10.71 6.42 11.84
CA GLU A 217 10.70 6.00 13.23
C GLU A 217 10.17 4.56 13.36
N ASP A 218 11.02 3.66 13.78
CA ASP A 218 10.63 2.26 14.01
C ASP A 218 9.49 2.12 15.03
N GLU A 219 9.44 2.98 16.04
CA GLU A 219 8.35 2.98 17.02
C GLU A 219 7.00 3.30 16.38
N VAL A 220 6.96 4.29 15.46
CA VAL A 220 5.74 4.63 14.71
C VAL A 220 5.33 3.46 13.82
N ARG A 221 6.28 2.85 13.10
CA ARG A 221 6.01 1.71 12.23
C ARG A 221 5.50 0.50 13.01
N HIS A 222 6.14 0.14 14.10
CA HIS A 222 5.72 -0.98 14.94
C HIS A 222 4.36 -0.73 15.59
N GLY A 223 4.12 0.47 16.11
CA GLY A 223 2.83 0.85 16.68
C GLY A 223 1.71 0.82 15.65
N PHE A 224 1.96 1.32 14.43
CA PHE A 224 1.02 1.29 13.32
C PHE A 224 0.63 -0.15 12.92
N LEU A 225 1.62 -1.02 12.71
CA LEU A 225 1.37 -2.41 12.33
C LEU A 225 0.66 -3.19 13.44
N ARG A 226 1.03 -2.97 14.71
CA ARG A 226 0.34 -3.55 15.87
C ARG A 226 -1.11 -3.10 15.95
N TYR A 227 -1.38 -1.81 15.77
CA TYR A 227 -2.74 -1.28 15.75
C TYR A 227 -3.57 -1.93 14.64
N LEU A 228 -3.03 -2.02 13.43
CA LEU A 228 -3.73 -2.68 12.33
C LEU A 228 -4.07 -4.13 12.66
N ALA A 229 -3.14 -4.89 13.24
CA ALA A 229 -3.33 -6.30 13.55
C ALA A 229 -4.28 -6.54 14.73
N ALA A 230 -4.16 -5.73 15.78
CA ALA A 230 -4.89 -5.92 17.04
C ALA A 230 -6.30 -5.32 17.01
N GLU A 231 -6.46 -4.15 16.40
CA GLU A 231 -7.68 -3.34 16.52
C GLU A 231 -8.44 -3.17 15.20
N TYR A 232 -7.72 -2.95 14.10
CA TYR A 232 -8.38 -2.53 12.87
C TYR A 232 -8.79 -3.68 11.98
N CYS A 233 -7.87 -4.61 11.69
CA CYS A 233 -8.12 -5.74 10.80
C CYS A 233 -8.82 -6.90 11.54
N ILE A 234 -9.82 -7.49 10.91
CA ILE A 234 -10.49 -8.69 11.37
C ILE A 234 -9.74 -9.91 10.81
N GLN A 235 -9.30 -10.82 11.67
CA GLN A 235 -8.58 -12.03 11.25
C GLN A 235 -9.45 -12.94 10.38
N GLY A 236 -8.87 -13.42 9.29
CA GLY A 236 -9.48 -14.26 8.25
C GLY A 236 -9.92 -13.50 7.01
N ALA A 237 -9.68 -14.08 5.84
CA ALA A 237 -10.11 -13.53 4.56
C ALA A 237 -11.62 -13.72 4.38
N TRP A 238 -12.35 -12.69 3.96
CA TRP A 238 -13.80 -12.74 3.80
C TRP A 238 -14.28 -13.70 2.70
N ARG A 239 -13.41 -13.99 1.72
CA ARG A 239 -13.75 -14.88 0.59
C ARG A 239 -13.87 -16.35 0.99
N ASP A 240 -13.15 -16.72 2.05
CA ASP A 240 -13.13 -18.06 2.60
C ASP A 240 -13.77 -18.10 4.00
N ALA A 241 -14.74 -17.19 4.24
CA ALA A 241 -15.31 -16.95 5.55
C ALA A 241 -16.06 -18.16 6.08
N ASP A 242 -15.58 -18.70 7.17
CA ASP A 242 -16.27 -19.69 7.99
C ASP A 242 -17.19 -19.02 9.03
N ARG A 243 -17.90 -19.84 9.82
CA ARG A 243 -18.79 -19.36 10.89
C ARG A 243 -18.05 -18.48 11.91
N ALA A 244 -16.81 -18.81 12.23
CA ALA A 244 -16.02 -18.07 13.21
C ALA A 244 -15.64 -16.68 12.66
N GLN A 245 -15.29 -16.61 11.36
CA GLN A 245 -15.03 -15.35 10.68
C GLN A 245 -16.28 -14.45 10.66
N LEU A 246 -17.43 -14.99 10.32
CA LEU A 246 -18.70 -14.24 10.33
C LEU A 246 -19.03 -13.71 11.72
N GLN A 247 -18.78 -14.49 12.79
CA GLN A 247 -18.95 -14.03 14.17
C GLN A 247 -17.99 -12.89 14.56
N ARG A 248 -16.73 -12.92 14.07
CA ARG A 248 -15.79 -11.81 14.28
C ARG A 248 -16.26 -10.53 13.60
N VAL A 249 -16.73 -10.64 12.36
CA VAL A 249 -17.30 -9.50 11.61
C VAL A 249 -18.53 -8.93 12.33
N ALA A 250 -19.46 -9.79 12.76
CA ALA A 250 -20.66 -9.36 13.49
C ALA A 250 -20.32 -8.64 14.80
N ARG A 251 -19.39 -9.17 15.59
CA ARG A 251 -18.90 -8.50 16.81
C ARG A 251 -18.30 -7.14 16.51
N ARG A 252 -17.51 -7.02 15.45
CA ARG A 252 -16.93 -5.74 15.03
C ARG A 252 -18.01 -4.73 14.62
N MET A 253 -19.04 -5.16 13.91
CA MET A 253 -20.18 -4.30 13.55
C MET A 253 -20.88 -3.76 14.80
N LEU A 254 -21.20 -4.64 15.76
CA LEU A 254 -21.85 -4.26 17.02
C LEU A 254 -20.99 -3.26 17.82
N ALA A 255 -19.69 -3.51 17.94
CA ALA A 255 -18.78 -2.61 18.63
C ALA A 255 -18.73 -1.21 17.97
N LEU A 256 -18.78 -1.14 16.63
CA LEU A 256 -18.77 0.12 15.90
C LEU A 256 -20.10 0.88 15.94
N THR A 257 -21.21 0.21 16.25
CA THR A 257 -22.54 0.84 16.43
C THR A 257 -22.80 1.32 17.85
N GLY A 258 -21.90 1.04 18.80
CA GLY A 258 -22.14 1.33 20.22
C GLY A 258 -23.20 0.46 20.87
N SER A 259 -23.56 -0.67 20.24
CA SER A 259 -24.57 -1.63 20.69
C SER A 259 -23.97 -2.88 21.35
N ALA A 260 -22.78 -2.74 21.95
CA ALA A 260 -22.09 -3.82 22.66
C ALA A 260 -22.32 -3.74 24.17
#